data_2628e293763f349ed211a83edb17cd63
#
_entry.id   2628e293763f349ed211a83edb17cd63
#
_cell.length_a   1.000
_cell.length_b   1.000
_cell.length_c   1.000
_cell.angle_alpha   90.00
_cell.angle_beta   90.00
_cell.angle_gamma   90.00
#
_symmetry.space_group_name_H-M   'P 1'
#
loop_
_entity.id
_entity.type
_entity.pdbx_description
1 polymer ?
#
loop_
_entity_poly.entity_id
_entity_poly.type
_entity_poly.pdbx_seq_one_letter_code
_entity_poly.pdbx_strand_id
1 'polypeptide(L)'
;MGFLYALIALGYTMVYGVLKLINFAHDAVFALGAISTWYIFGEILGIDTPKTGLVLVITVLAVLIVGGLFSGGVAVALERVAYRPLRKRNAARLSYLISAIGASFFITYLLQQDFLPFLTGPGPRQFPNIVSAAADAFSFDLLNVRVTTPRILVVVGALICFLVLDRLINKTSTGRSIRALSEDPVAAQLMGVNVDKVIIMTFFIGGVFGGIAGALYGILFGTVAWNIGFIPGVKAFTAAVLGGIGNIRGAMLGGLLLGLIENMSTVCIGSEWKNVVAFTVLPLVLIFRPTGIMGERIGG
;
A
#
# COMPACT_ATOMS: atom_id res chain seq x y z
N MET A 1 11.14 -7.52 -1.09
CA MET A 1 10.37 -6.61 -1.93
C MET A 1 8.95 -7.11 -2.19
N GLY A 2 8.74 -8.34 -2.65
CA GLY A 2 7.41 -8.84 -3.00
C GLY A 2 6.35 -8.67 -1.91
N PHE A 3 6.68 -8.83 -0.65
CA PHE A 3 5.77 -8.59 0.48
C PHE A 3 5.35 -7.12 0.62
N LEU A 4 6.23 -6.16 0.34
CA LEU A 4 5.86 -4.74 0.29
C LEU A 4 4.90 -4.45 -0.87
N TYR A 5 5.20 -4.96 -2.06
CA TYR A 5 4.29 -4.83 -3.20
C TYR A 5 2.93 -5.47 -2.93
N ALA A 6 2.92 -6.64 -2.30
CA ALA A 6 1.70 -7.31 -1.88
C ALA A 6 0.88 -6.43 -0.93
N LEU A 7 1.52 -5.81 0.06
CA LEU A 7 0.84 -4.98 1.06
C LEU A 7 0.22 -3.72 0.44
N ILE A 8 0.94 -3.04 -0.45
CA ILE A 8 0.39 -1.90 -1.21
C ILE A 8 -0.74 -2.37 -2.14
N ALA A 9 -0.55 -3.52 -2.81
CA ALA A 9 -1.55 -4.12 -3.71
C ALA A 9 -2.86 -4.48 -2.99
N LEU A 10 -2.80 -4.88 -1.70
CA LEU A 10 -3.99 -5.08 -0.87
C LEU A 10 -4.81 -3.79 -0.75
N GLY A 11 -4.16 -2.64 -0.56
CA GLY A 11 -4.84 -1.35 -0.52
C GLY A 11 -5.52 -0.98 -1.85
N TYR A 12 -4.85 -1.18 -2.98
CA TYR A 12 -5.46 -1.02 -4.32
C TYR A 12 -6.67 -1.93 -4.51
N THR A 13 -6.51 -3.20 -4.16
CA THR A 13 -7.54 -4.22 -4.32
C THR A 13 -8.79 -3.92 -3.50
N MET A 14 -8.64 -3.34 -2.31
CA MET A 14 -9.76 -2.94 -1.47
C MET A 14 -10.63 -1.88 -2.15
N VAL A 15 -10.04 -0.81 -2.65
CA VAL A 15 -10.79 0.28 -3.30
C VAL A 15 -11.39 -0.19 -4.62
N TYR A 16 -10.62 -0.91 -5.43
CA TYR A 16 -11.11 -1.43 -6.71
C TYR A 16 -12.26 -2.45 -6.52
N GLY A 17 -12.16 -3.32 -5.53
CA GLY A 17 -13.18 -4.32 -5.25
C GLY A 17 -14.57 -3.70 -5.10
N VAL A 18 -14.67 -2.54 -4.47
CA VAL A 18 -15.95 -1.86 -4.20
C VAL A 18 -16.36 -0.90 -5.32
N LEU A 19 -15.46 -0.05 -5.77
CA LEU A 19 -15.80 1.01 -6.73
C LEU A 19 -15.61 0.60 -8.19
N LYS A 20 -14.90 -0.52 -8.45
CA LYS A 20 -14.45 -0.92 -9.79
C LYS A 20 -13.67 0.21 -10.49
N LEU A 21 -13.00 1.06 -9.71
CA LEU A 21 -12.18 2.19 -10.15
C LEU A 21 -10.79 2.08 -9.53
N ILE A 22 -9.77 2.38 -10.34
CA ILE A 22 -8.37 2.39 -9.88
C ILE A 22 -8.10 3.71 -9.17
N ASN A 23 -7.61 3.63 -7.93
CA ASN A 23 -7.20 4.80 -7.17
C ASN A 23 -5.69 5.05 -7.33
N PHE A 24 -5.29 5.81 -8.33
CA PHE A 24 -3.87 6.16 -8.52
C PHE A 24 -3.30 7.08 -7.44
N ALA A 25 -4.12 7.69 -6.58
CA ALA A 25 -3.60 8.45 -5.43
C ALA A 25 -3.11 7.55 -4.27
N HIS A 26 -3.22 6.23 -4.41
CA HIS A 26 -2.80 5.30 -3.37
C HIS A 26 -1.27 5.26 -3.17
N ASP A 27 -0.50 5.56 -4.20
CA ASP A 27 0.95 5.74 -4.14
C ASP A 27 1.36 6.90 -3.22
N ALA A 28 0.65 8.03 -3.33
CA ALA A 28 0.85 9.17 -2.43
C ALA A 28 0.40 8.86 -0.99
N VAL A 29 -0.68 8.09 -0.80
CA VAL A 29 -1.14 7.62 0.52
C VAL A 29 -0.08 6.72 1.18
N PHE A 30 0.57 5.85 0.41
CA PHE A 30 1.71 5.06 0.86
C PHE A 30 2.89 5.94 1.29
N ALA A 31 3.29 6.92 0.45
CA ALA A 31 4.38 7.85 0.77
C ALA A 31 4.10 8.63 2.06
N LEU A 32 2.87 9.08 2.27
CA LEU A 32 2.45 9.77 3.49
C LEU A 32 2.58 8.90 4.73
N GLY A 33 2.40 7.59 4.65
CA GLY A 33 2.63 6.67 5.75
C GLY A 33 4.09 6.65 6.20
N ALA A 34 5.03 6.60 5.26
CA ALA A 34 6.46 6.69 5.55
C ALA A 34 6.86 8.06 6.11
N ILE A 35 6.36 9.13 5.50
CA ILE A 35 6.72 10.51 5.87
C ILE A 35 6.13 10.90 7.23
N SER A 36 4.87 10.53 7.52
CA SER A 36 4.26 10.80 8.83
C SER A 36 4.99 10.08 9.97
N THR A 37 5.45 8.86 9.72
CA THR A 37 6.23 8.11 10.72
C THR A 37 7.64 8.68 10.87
N TRP A 38 8.31 9.07 9.79
CA TRP A 38 9.57 9.78 9.85
C TRP A 38 9.44 11.05 10.70
N TYR A 39 8.45 11.89 10.42
CA TYR A 39 8.28 13.15 11.12
C TYR A 39 7.97 12.98 12.61
N ILE A 40 7.03 12.10 12.96
CA ILE A 40 6.61 11.89 14.36
C ILE A 40 7.72 11.22 15.17
N PHE A 41 8.34 10.17 14.67
CA PHE A 41 9.32 9.39 15.43
C PHE A 41 10.74 9.97 15.34
N GLY A 42 11.12 10.58 14.22
CA GLY A 42 12.42 11.22 14.04
C GLY A 42 12.46 12.64 14.57
N GLU A 43 11.62 13.53 14.05
CA GLU A 43 11.71 14.96 14.35
C GLU A 43 11.03 15.33 15.68
N ILE A 44 9.83 14.79 15.98
CA ILE A 44 9.11 15.15 17.21
C ILE A 44 9.62 14.37 18.42
N LEU A 45 9.75 13.03 18.30
CA LEU A 45 10.14 12.17 19.41
C LEU A 45 11.65 11.97 19.53
N GLY A 46 12.44 12.35 18.51
CA GLY A 46 13.90 12.25 18.51
C GLY A 46 14.41 10.82 18.70
N ILE A 47 13.73 9.82 18.13
CA ILE A 47 14.10 8.42 18.32
C ILE A 47 15.14 8.03 17.27
N ASP A 48 16.42 8.27 17.56
CA ASP A 48 17.53 7.91 16.66
C ASP A 48 18.38 6.73 17.15
N THR A 49 17.96 6.08 18.23
CA THR A 49 18.71 4.96 18.78
C THR A 49 17.99 3.64 18.53
N PRO A 50 18.72 2.61 18.08
CA PRO A 50 18.15 1.28 17.89
C PRO A 50 17.55 0.73 19.18
N LYS A 51 16.35 0.20 19.09
CA LYS A 51 15.67 -0.44 20.23
C LYS A 51 15.79 -1.95 20.12
N THR A 52 15.74 -2.62 21.27
CA THR A 52 15.85 -4.08 21.36
C THR A 52 14.72 -4.66 22.22
N GLY A 53 14.48 -5.97 22.09
CA GLY A 53 13.51 -6.69 22.91
C GLY A 53 12.07 -6.14 22.78
N LEU A 54 11.37 -6.06 23.91
CA LEU A 54 9.98 -5.61 23.98
C LEU A 54 9.79 -4.16 23.50
N VAL A 55 10.76 -3.29 23.80
CA VAL A 55 10.72 -1.87 23.40
C VAL A 55 10.73 -1.73 21.88
N LEU A 56 11.51 -2.54 21.16
CA LEU A 56 11.50 -2.60 19.71
C LEU A 56 10.10 -2.96 19.17
N VAL A 57 9.47 -4.01 19.71
CA VAL A 57 8.14 -4.46 19.28
C VAL A 57 7.11 -3.36 19.48
N ILE A 58 7.09 -2.74 20.66
CA ILE A 58 6.15 -1.64 20.95
C ILE A 58 6.39 -0.43 20.01
N THR A 59 7.65 -0.06 19.79
CA THR A 59 8.00 1.07 18.91
C THR A 59 7.59 0.78 17.46
N VAL A 60 7.87 -0.42 16.95
CA VAL A 60 7.47 -0.82 15.60
C VAL A 60 5.95 -0.81 15.46
N LEU A 61 5.23 -1.38 16.43
CA LEU A 61 3.76 -1.34 16.41
C LEU A 61 3.23 0.09 16.42
N ALA A 62 3.80 0.99 17.24
CA ALA A 62 3.42 2.38 17.27
C ALA A 62 3.67 3.08 15.92
N VAL A 63 4.81 2.83 15.28
CA VAL A 63 5.15 3.32 13.94
C VAL A 63 4.13 2.86 12.89
N LEU A 64 3.77 1.57 12.90
CA LEU A 64 2.79 1.01 11.96
C LEU A 64 1.39 1.58 12.18
N ILE A 65 0.98 1.76 13.45
CA ILE A 65 -0.32 2.34 13.81
C ILE A 65 -0.38 3.80 13.37
N VAL A 66 0.63 4.59 13.67
CA VAL A 66 0.68 6.02 13.30
C VAL A 66 0.66 6.18 11.78
N GLY A 67 1.54 5.49 11.06
CA GLY A 67 1.58 5.54 9.60
C GLY A 67 0.27 5.07 8.96
N GLY A 68 -0.31 3.98 9.49
CA GLY A 68 -1.58 3.47 9.03
C GLY A 68 -2.75 4.43 9.27
N LEU A 69 -2.91 4.93 10.50
CA LEU A 69 -4.02 5.83 10.84
C LEU A 69 -3.94 7.16 10.10
N PHE A 70 -2.74 7.74 9.99
CA PHE A 70 -2.54 8.99 9.25
C PHE A 70 -2.91 8.82 7.77
N SER A 71 -2.37 7.80 7.12
CA SER A 71 -2.67 7.48 5.72
C SER A 71 -4.14 7.08 5.51
N GLY A 72 -4.73 6.35 6.45
CA GLY A 72 -6.16 6.04 6.44
C GLY A 72 -7.02 7.30 6.51
N GLY A 73 -6.65 8.27 7.35
CA GLY A 73 -7.31 9.57 7.44
C GLY A 73 -7.23 10.36 6.14
N VAL A 74 -6.04 10.40 5.51
CA VAL A 74 -5.85 11.06 4.20
C VAL A 74 -6.65 10.35 3.10
N ALA A 75 -6.69 9.03 3.09
CA ALA A 75 -7.51 8.28 2.13
C ALA A 75 -9.00 8.60 2.27
N VAL A 76 -9.51 8.78 3.50
CA VAL A 76 -10.88 9.26 3.73
C VAL A 76 -11.07 10.71 3.26
N ALA A 77 -10.08 11.57 3.46
CA ALA A 77 -10.13 12.94 2.94
C ALA A 77 -10.19 12.96 1.41
N LEU A 78 -9.39 12.12 0.74
CA LEU A 78 -9.43 11.92 -0.72
C LEU A 78 -10.81 11.44 -1.19
N GLU A 79 -11.41 10.49 -0.49
CA GLU A 79 -12.78 10.04 -0.80
C GLU A 79 -13.76 11.21 -0.73
N ARG A 80 -13.73 11.99 0.35
CA ARG A 80 -14.67 13.09 0.58
C ARG A 80 -14.50 14.25 -0.38
N VAL A 81 -13.26 14.61 -0.70
CA VAL A 81 -12.93 15.80 -1.51
C VAL A 81 -12.93 15.49 -3.01
N ALA A 82 -12.36 14.35 -3.41
CA ALA A 82 -12.17 14.00 -4.80
C ALA A 82 -13.26 13.05 -5.34
N TYR A 83 -13.53 11.93 -4.64
CA TYR A 83 -14.40 10.87 -5.18
C TYR A 83 -15.88 11.08 -4.92
N ARG A 84 -16.27 11.50 -3.72
CA ARG A 84 -17.66 11.68 -3.33
C ARG A 84 -18.40 12.73 -4.16
N PRO A 85 -17.82 13.91 -4.48
CA PRO A 85 -18.48 14.89 -5.35
C PRO A 85 -18.71 14.36 -6.77
N LEU A 86 -17.76 13.61 -7.32
CA LEU A 86 -17.88 13.00 -8.65
C LEU A 86 -18.99 11.93 -8.65
N ARG A 87 -19.06 11.09 -7.60
CA ARG A 87 -20.10 10.08 -7.44
C ARG A 87 -21.50 10.71 -7.38
N LYS A 88 -21.68 11.78 -6.60
CA LYS A 88 -22.95 12.51 -6.51
C LYS A 88 -23.40 13.13 -7.83
N ARG A 89 -22.46 13.45 -8.73
CA ARG A 89 -22.73 14.01 -10.05
C ARG A 89 -22.84 12.94 -11.14
N ASN A 90 -22.78 11.66 -10.80
CA ASN A 90 -22.75 10.52 -11.73
C ASN A 90 -21.70 10.73 -12.84
N ALA A 91 -20.50 11.24 -12.46
CA ALA A 91 -19.44 11.54 -13.39
C ALA A 91 -18.92 10.29 -14.12
N ALA A 92 -18.42 10.45 -15.34
CA ALA A 92 -17.85 9.37 -16.12
C ALA A 92 -16.63 8.75 -15.38
N ARG A 93 -16.35 7.46 -15.61
CA ARG A 93 -15.24 6.73 -14.97
C ARG A 93 -13.88 7.43 -15.18
N LEU A 94 -13.68 8.06 -16.34
CA LEU A 94 -12.46 8.82 -16.65
C LEU A 94 -12.24 10.00 -15.69
N SER A 95 -13.31 10.66 -15.23
CA SER A 95 -13.20 11.79 -14.29
C SER A 95 -12.61 11.38 -12.95
N TYR A 96 -12.93 10.18 -12.47
CA TYR A 96 -12.33 9.65 -11.23
C TYR A 96 -10.84 9.34 -11.40
N LEU A 97 -10.46 8.80 -12.57
CA LEU A 97 -9.07 8.53 -12.90
C LEU A 97 -8.23 9.82 -12.91
N ILE A 98 -8.71 10.84 -13.63
CA ILE A 98 -8.04 12.16 -13.72
C ILE A 98 -7.94 12.81 -12.34
N SER A 99 -9.02 12.74 -11.53
CA SER A 99 -9.03 13.30 -10.18
C SER A 99 -8.04 12.57 -9.25
N ALA A 100 -7.92 11.24 -9.36
CA ALA A 100 -6.97 10.45 -8.60
C ALA A 100 -5.52 10.80 -8.95
N ILE A 101 -5.20 10.89 -10.24
CA ILE A 101 -3.87 11.27 -10.72
C ILE A 101 -3.54 12.70 -10.27
N GLY A 102 -4.49 13.64 -10.42
CA GLY A 102 -4.31 15.02 -9.95
C GLY A 102 -4.08 15.11 -8.44
N ALA A 103 -4.80 14.31 -7.65
CA ALA A 103 -4.61 14.23 -6.20
C ALA A 103 -3.24 13.63 -5.83
N SER A 104 -2.78 12.58 -6.55
CA SER A 104 -1.45 12.01 -6.36
C SER A 104 -0.36 13.04 -6.62
N PHE A 105 -0.40 13.73 -7.74
CA PHE A 105 0.55 14.79 -8.06
C PHE A 105 0.50 15.94 -7.04
N PHE A 106 -0.71 16.39 -6.68
CA PHE A 106 -0.85 17.46 -5.67
C PHE A 106 -0.18 17.08 -4.35
N ILE A 107 -0.44 15.89 -3.81
CA ILE A 107 0.17 15.43 -2.57
C ILE A 107 1.69 15.29 -2.73
N THR A 108 2.15 14.67 -3.81
CA THR A 108 3.56 14.41 -4.07
C THR A 108 4.35 15.72 -4.18
N TYR A 109 3.87 16.70 -4.94
CA TYR A 109 4.53 17.99 -5.05
C TYR A 109 4.37 18.88 -3.81
N LEU A 110 3.29 18.71 -3.04
CA LEU A 110 3.17 19.35 -1.74
C LEU A 110 4.25 18.85 -0.78
N LEU A 111 4.51 17.54 -0.77
CA LEU A 111 5.56 16.94 0.06
C LEU A 111 6.98 17.37 -0.33
N GLN A 112 7.18 17.81 -1.57
CA GLN A 112 8.46 18.35 -2.06
C GLN A 112 8.77 19.73 -1.48
N GLN A 113 7.77 20.45 -1.00
CA GLN A 113 7.97 21.79 -0.42
C GLN A 113 8.65 21.70 0.94
N ASP A 114 9.24 22.79 1.41
CA ASP A 114 9.96 22.92 2.68
C ASP A 114 9.39 23.97 3.65
N PHE A 115 8.23 24.57 3.29
CA PHE A 115 7.63 25.64 4.10
C PHE A 115 6.92 25.15 5.37
N LEU A 116 6.70 23.85 5.51
CA LEU A 116 6.13 23.25 6.73
C LEU A 116 7.05 22.11 7.21
N PRO A 117 7.23 21.98 8.54
CA PRO A 117 8.21 21.05 9.11
C PRO A 117 7.93 19.58 8.86
N PHE A 118 6.70 19.20 8.54
CA PHE A 118 6.34 17.82 8.21
C PHE A 118 6.53 17.48 6.72
N LEU A 119 6.93 18.44 5.89
CA LEU A 119 7.25 18.22 4.49
C LEU A 119 8.72 17.81 4.36
N THR A 120 8.99 16.88 3.45
CA THR A 120 10.36 16.35 3.29
C THR A 120 11.29 17.33 2.60
N GLY A 121 10.76 18.31 1.86
CA GLY A 121 11.54 19.14 0.95
C GLY A 121 12.03 18.36 -0.27
N PRO A 122 12.92 18.96 -1.08
CA PRO A 122 13.37 18.36 -2.34
C PRO A 122 14.33 17.17 -2.17
N GLY A 123 14.94 17.01 -0.99
CA GLY A 123 15.94 15.98 -0.71
C GLY A 123 15.41 14.77 0.07
N PRO A 124 16.13 13.64 0.03
CA PRO A 124 15.80 12.51 0.89
C PRO A 124 16.12 12.83 2.36
N ARG A 125 15.25 12.34 3.25
CA ARG A 125 15.41 12.41 4.71
C ARG A 125 15.75 11.03 5.26
N GLN A 126 16.59 10.99 6.28
CA GLN A 126 16.91 9.74 6.96
C GLN A 126 15.74 9.32 7.85
N PHE A 127 15.30 8.09 7.67
CA PHE A 127 14.29 7.49 8.54
C PHE A 127 14.92 7.17 9.91
N PRO A 128 14.19 7.36 11.02
CA PRO A 128 14.71 7.07 12.36
C PRO A 128 15.30 5.67 12.46
N ASN A 129 16.47 5.55 13.05
CA ASN A 129 17.14 4.27 13.22
C ASN A 129 16.54 3.45 14.37
N ILE A 130 15.27 3.06 14.23
CA ILE A 130 14.50 2.31 15.22
C ILE A 130 15.00 0.86 15.30
N VAL A 131 15.39 0.33 14.14
CA VAL A 131 15.85 -1.06 13.97
C VAL A 131 17.27 -1.03 13.45
N SER A 132 18.24 -1.35 14.28
CA SER A 132 19.62 -1.46 13.82
C SER A 132 19.73 -2.55 12.77
N ALA A 133 20.32 -2.23 11.62
CA ALA A 133 20.76 -3.24 10.65
C ALA A 133 21.90 -4.12 11.23
N ALA A 134 22.57 -3.61 12.27
CA ALA A 134 23.65 -4.29 12.99
C ALA A 134 23.19 -4.94 14.32
N ALA A 135 21.96 -4.65 14.80
CA ALA A 135 21.45 -5.29 16.00
C ALA A 135 21.01 -6.73 15.66
N ASP A 136 21.91 -7.63 15.94
CA ASP A 136 21.83 -9.07 15.66
C ASP A 136 20.76 -9.83 16.46
N ALA A 137 19.82 -9.16 17.11
CA ALA A 137 18.81 -9.79 17.97
C ALA A 137 17.96 -10.84 17.24
N PHE A 138 17.77 -10.71 15.92
CA PHE A 138 17.02 -11.65 15.08
C PHE A 138 17.65 -11.87 13.70
N SER A 139 18.94 -11.52 13.49
CA SER A 139 19.62 -11.87 12.26
C SER A 139 20.11 -13.30 12.31
N PHE A 140 19.88 -14.07 11.26
CA PHE A 140 20.39 -15.43 11.10
C PHE A 140 20.86 -15.62 9.66
N ASP A 141 21.86 -16.48 9.50
CA ASP A 141 22.37 -16.85 8.20
C ASP A 141 21.62 -18.06 7.68
N LEU A 142 20.87 -17.87 6.60
CA LEU A 142 20.18 -18.93 5.89
C LEU A 142 20.81 -19.10 4.50
N LEU A 143 21.39 -20.26 4.22
CA LEU A 143 22.01 -20.58 2.94
C LEU A 143 23.04 -19.50 2.49
N ASN A 144 23.89 -19.03 3.40
CA ASN A 144 24.85 -17.95 3.20
C ASN A 144 24.24 -16.57 2.88
N VAL A 145 22.94 -16.38 3.13
CA VAL A 145 22.27 -15.08 3.01
C VAL A 145 21.93 -14.55 4.39
N ARG A 146 22.47 -13.39 4.75
CA ARG A 146 22.14 -12.72 6.01
C ARG A 146 20.75 -12.11 5.95
N VAL A 147 19.84 -12.64 6.79
CA VAL A 147 18.49 -12.10 6.96
C VAL A 147 18.52 -11.08 8.08
N THR A 148 18.21 -9.82 7.77
CA THR A 148 18.23 -8.71 8.74
C THR A 148 16.86 -8.49 9.37
N THR A 149 16.81 -7.96 10.59
CA THR A 149 15.59 -7.65 11.33
C THR A 149 14.56 -6.82 10.53
N PRO A 150 14.94 -5.75 9.78
CA PRO A 150 13.98 -5.02 8.93
C PRO A 150 13.29 -5.90 7.88
N ARG A 151 14.01 -6.87 7.29
CA ARG A 151 13.42 -7.80 6.31
C ARG A 151 12.40 -8.74 6.95
N ILE A 152 12.70 -9.22 8.15
CA ILE A 152 11.77 -10.07 8.92
C ILE A 152 10.51 -9.28 9.28
N LEU A 153 10.65 -8.03 9.73
CA LEU A 153 9.52 -7.18 10.06
C LEU A 153 8.60 -6.93 8.86
N VAL A 154 9.16 -6.72 7.66
CA VAL A 154 8.35 -6.58 6.44
C VAL A 154 7.58 -7.86 6.12
N VAL A 155 8.22 -9.02 6.20
CA VAL A 155 7.56 -10.30 5.93
C VAL A 155 6.45 -10.58 6.94
N VAL A 156 6.77 -10.49 8.22
CA VAL A 156 5.82 -10.74 9.32
C VAL A 156 4.69 -9.71 9.30
N GLY A 157 5.01 -8.44 9.13
CA GLY A 157 4.02 -7.36 9.04
C GLY A 157 3.06 -7.55 7.87
N ALA A 158 3.56 -7.89 6.69
CA ALA A 158 2.73 -8.14 5.52
C ALA A 158 1.83 -9.37 5.69
N LEU A 159 2.33 -10.46 6.29
CA LEU A 159 1.53 -11.64 6.58
C LEU A 159 0.43 -11.36 7.62
N ILE A 160 0.75 -10.63 8.69
CA ILE A 160 -0.25 -10.22 9.70
C ILE A 160 -1.32 -9.34 9.04
N CYS A 161 -0.93 -8.34 8.29
CA CYS A 161 -1.85 -7.46 7.58
C CYS A 161 -2.76 -8.24 6.62
N PHE A 162 -2.20 -9.18 5.85
CA PHE A 162 -2.98 -10.04 4.96
C PHE A 162 -4.01 -10.87 5.75
N LEU A 163 -3.61 -11.53 6.84
CA LEU A 163 -4.50 -12.34 7.67
C LEU A 163 -5.60 -11.49 8.33
N VAL A 164 -5.26 -10.29 8.81
CA VAL A 164 -6.22 -9.35 9.38
C VAL A 164 -7.23 -8.92 8.32
N LEU A 165 -6.76 -8.56 7.10
CA LEU A 165 -7.64 -8.13 6.02
C LEU A 165 -8.54 -9.28 5.53
N ASP A 166 -7.98 -10.49 5.32
CA ASP A 166 -8.77 -11.66 4.90
C ASP A 166 -9.87 -11.98 5.92
N ARG A 167 -9.56 -11.92 7.22
CA ARG A 167 -10.57 -12.10 8.28
C ARG A 167 -11.59 -10.97 8.31
N LEU A 168 -11.15 -9.73 8.18
CA LEU A 168 -12.02 -8.56 8.18
C LEU A 168 -13.06 -8.66 7.05
N ILE A 169 -12.60 -8.99 5.84
CA ILE A 169 -13.50 -9.09 4.68
C ILE A 169 -14.39 -10.33 4.76
N ASN A 170 -13.86 -11.48 5.18
CA ASN A 170 -14.60 -12.74 5.10
C ASN A 170 -15.46 -13.03 6.33
N LYS A 171 -15.12 -12.50 7.52
CA LYS A 171 -15.75 -12.88 8.79
C LYS A 171 -16.49 -11.77 9.52
N THR A 172 -16.37 -10.47 9.09
CA THR A 172 -17.02 -9.36 9.79
C THR A 172 -18.28 -8.85 9.09
N SER A 173 -19.12 -8.12 9.82
CA SER A 173 -20.30 -7.43 9.26
C SER A 173 -19.90 -6.38 8.22
N THR A 174 -18.84 -5.61 8.50
CA THR A 174 -18.26 -4.64 7.55
C THR A 174 -17.83 -5.33 6.25
N GLY A 175 -17.18 -6.48 6.35
CA GLY A 175 -16.76 -7.27 5.18
C GLY A 175 -17.95 -7.79 4.37
N ARG A 176 -19.05 -8.20 5.03
CA ARG A 176 -20.30 -8.57 4.33
C ARG A 176 -20.88 -7.41 3.55
N SER A 177 -20.93 -6.20 4.16
CA SER A 177 -21.42 -5.00 3.49
C SER A 177 -20.52 -4.60 2.30
N ILE A 178 -19.20 -4.74 2.43
CA ILE A 178 -18.23 -4.51 1.35
C ILE A 178 -18.51 -5.46 0.18
N ARG A 179 -18.65 -6.76 0.42
CA ARG A 179 -18.93 -7.75 -0.63
C ARG A 179 -20.28 -7.52 -1.28
N ALA A 180 -21.34 -7.28 -0.48
CA ALA A 180 -22.65 -6.98 -1.04
C ALA A 180 -22.61 -5.76 -1.97
N LEU A 181 -21.89 -4.70 -1.57
CA LEU A 181 -21.74 -3.50 -2.39
C LEU A 181 -20.89 -3.75 -3.66
N SER A 182 -19.93 -4.67 -3.61
CA SER A 182 -19.10 -5.03 -4.75
C SER A 182 -19.84 -5.82 -5.83
N GLU A 183 -20.88 -6.58 -5.43
CA GLU A 183 -21.74 -7.36 -6.33
C GLU A 183 -22.80 -6.48 -6.99
N ASP A 184 -23.67 -5.88 -6.18
CA ASP A 184 -24.75 -5.01 -6.66
C ASP A 184 -24.98 -3.85 -5.68
N PRO A 185 -24.57 -2.62 -6.02
CA PRO A 185 -24.79 -1.45 -5.19
C PRO A 185 -26.27 -1.13 -4.94
N VAL A 186 -27.15 -1.41 -5.92
CA VAL A 186 -28.57 -1.12 -5.81
C VAL A 186 -29.25 -2.12 -4.87
N ALA A 187 -29.00 -3.41 -5.08
CA ALA A 187 -29.52 -4.45 -4.21
C ALA A 187 -29.01 -4.29 -2.76
N ALA A 188 -27.72 -3.97 -2.58
CA ALA A 188 -27.15 -3.72 -1.26
C ALA A 188 -27.85 -2.56 -0.53
N GLN A 189 -28.16 -1.47 -1.25
CA GLN A 189 -28.86 -0.33 -0.70
C GLN A 189 -30.30 -0.68 -0.29
N LEU A 190 -31.01 -1.46 -1.10
CA LEU A 190 -32.38 -1.94 -0.78
C LEU A 190 -32.40 -2.84 0.47
N MET A 191 -31.30 -3.58 0.71
CA MET A 191 -31.10 -4.40 1.91
C MET A 191 -30.61 -3.59 3.13
N GLY A 192 -30.61 -2.25 3.06
CA GLY A 192 -30.26 -1.36 4.17
C GLY A 192 -28.77 -1.08 4.34
N VAL A 193 -27.92 -1.46 3.39
CA VAL A 193 -26.47 -1.14 3.43
C VAL A 193 -26.27 0.35 3.12
N ASN A 194 -25.60 1.06 4.04
CA ASN A 194 -25.24 2.46 3.79
C ASN A 194 -24.01 2.52 2.87
N VAL A 195 -24.26 2.78 1.59
CA VAL A 195 -23.24 2.80 0.52
C VAL A 195 -22.10 3.79 0.83
N ASP A 196 -22.43 5.01 1.26
CA ASP A 196 -21.42 6.04 1.55
C ASP A 196 -20.51 5.62 2.70
N LYS A 197 -21.07 5.04 3.76
CA LYS A 197 -20.30 4.56 4.92
C LYS A 197 -19.37 3.41 4.54
N VAL A 198 -19.83 2.48 3.71
CA VAL A 198 -19.00 1.35 3.25
C VAL A 198 -17.84 1.83 2.38
N ILE A 199 -18.08 2.78 1.47
CA ILE A 199 -17.03 3.34 0.63
C ILE A 199 -15.97 4.05 1.47
N ILE A 200 -16.38 4.92 2.41
CA ILE A 200 -15.46 5.61 3.32
C ILE A 200 -14.61 4.59 4.11
N MET A 201 -15.25 3.53 4.63
CA MET A 201 -14.55 2.49 5.38
C MET A 201 -13.53 1.74 4.49
N THR A 202 -13.89 1.49 3.23
CA THR A 202 -13.00 0.83 2.26
C THR A 202 -11.78 1.69 1.97
N PHE A 203 -11.95 3.00 1.76
CA PHE A 203 -10.83 3.93 1.60
C PHE A 203 -9.96 4.00 2.85
N PHE A 204 -10.59 4.06 4.04
CA PHE A 204 -9.86 4.05 5.31
C PHE A 204 -9.00 2.79 5.46
N ILE A 205 -9.59 1.62 5.27
CA ILE A 205 -8.87 0.34 5.38
C ILE A 205 -7.75 0.28 4.34
N GLY A 206 -8.04 0.58 3.07
CA GLY A 206 -7.01 0.62 2.03
C GLY A 206 -5.87 1.58 2.37
N GLY A 207 -6.20 2.78 2.85
CA GLY A 207 -5.22 3.78 3.29
C GLY A 207 -4.38 3.32 4.48
N VAL A 208 -4.99 2.63 5.47
CA VAL A 208 -4.26 2.04 6.61
C VAL A 208 -3.21 1.04 6.12
N PHE A 209 -3.57 0.12 5.23
CA PHE A 209 -2.60 -0.84 4.68
C PHE A 209 -1.51 -0.18 3.83
N GLY A 210 -1.87 0.85 3.03
CA GLY A 210 -0.90 1.66 2.32
C GLY A 210 0.08 2.37 3.26
N GLY A 211 -0.42 2.96 4.35
CA GLY A 211 0.40 3.64 5.35
C GLY A 211 1.32 2.70 6.13
N ILE A 212 0.84 1.52 6.51
CA ILE A 212 1.65 0.46 7.12
C ILE A 212 2.77 0.02 6.16
N ALA A 213 2.46 -0.14 4.88
CA ALA A 213 3.46 -0.46 3.87
C ALA A 213 4.52 0.63 3.75
N GLY A 214 4.11 1.91 3.80
CA GLY A 214 5.01 3.07 3.79
C GLY A 214 5.94 3.10 5.00
N ALA A 215 5.40 2.87 6.19
CA ALA A 215 6.18 2.79 7.42
C ALA A 215 7.21 1.64 7.38
N LEU A 216 6.81 0.45 6.91
CA LEU A 216 7.71 -0.68 6.71
C LEU A 216 8.78 -0.41 5.63
N TYR A 217 8.41 0.34 4.58
CA TYR A 217 9.37 0.80 3.58
C TYR A 217 10.43 1.71 4.19
N GLY A 218 10.03 2.69 5.01
CA GLY A 218 10.95 3.57 5.74
C GLY A 218 11.91 2.79 6.64
N ILE A 219 11.41 1.82 7.41
CA ILE A 219 12.22 0.93 8.24
C ILE A 219 13.21 0.09 7.41
N LEU A 220 12.78 -0.40 6.25
CA LEU A 220 13.61 -1.28 5.41
C LEU A 220 14.74 -0.53 4.70
N PHE A 221 14.43 0.66 4.15
CA PHE A 221 15.38 1.42 3.34
C PHE A 221 16.14 2.48 4.13
N GLY A 222 15.68 2.85 5.32
CA GLY A 222 16.31 3.87 6.16
C GLY A 222 16.21 5.29 5.60
N THR A 223 15.43 5.51 4.55
CA THR A 223 15.28 6.83 3.89
C THR A 223 13.85 7.03 3.41
N VAL A 224 13.39 8.29 3.48
CA VAL A 224 12.12 8.73 2.90
C VAL A 224 12.36 9.97 2.04
N ALA A 225 11.57 10.11 0.98
CA ALA A 225 11.58 11.28 0.11
C ALA A 225 10.17 11.53 -0.42
N TRP A 226 9.93 12.72 -0.94
CA TRP A 226 8.64 13.12 -1.48
C TRP A 226 8.09 12.19 -2.59
N ASN A 227 8.96 11.56 -3.36
CA ASN A 227 8.63 10.75 -4.54
C ASN A 227 8.69 9.22 -4.33
N ILE A 228 8.87 8.75 -3.09
CA ILE A 228 9.03 7.30 -2.82
C ILE A 228 7.81 6.46 -3.19
N GLY A 229 6.65 7.07 -3.34
CA GLY A 229 5.40 6.36 -3.62
C GLY A 229 5.28 5.88 -5.06
N PHE A 230 5.77 6.64 -6.03
CA PHE A 230 5.48 6.42 -7.44
C PHE A 230 5.92 5.04 -7.97
N ILE A 231 7.21 4.70 -7.85
CA ILE A 231 7.73 3.43 -8.38
C ILE A 231 7.14 2.21 -7.66
N PRO A 232 7.14 2.13 -6.32
CA PRO A 232 6.49 1.03 -5.61
C PRO A 232 4.97 0.98 -5.85
N GLY A 233 4.31 2.14 -6.01
CA GLY A 233 2.89 2.23 -6.31
C GLY A 233 2.54 1.58 -7.66
N VAL A 234 3.25 1.94 -8.74
CA VAL A 234 3.02 1.33 -10.06
C VAL A 234 3.34 -0.17 -10.05
N LYS A 235 4.40 -0.60 -9.36
CA LYS A 235 4.71 -2.03 -9.20
C LYS A 235 3.65 -2.77 -8.42
N ALA A 236 3.13 -2.18 -7.36
CA ALA A 236 2.06 -2.77 -6.58
C ALA A 236 0.73 -2.84 -7.36
N PHE A 237 0.47 -1.85 -8.20
CA PHE A 237 -0.65 -1.92 -9.15
C PHE A 237 -0.45 -3.08 -10.14
N THR A 238 0.74 -3.23 -10.72
CA THR A 238 1.10 -4.38 -11.56
C THR A 238 0.88 -5.70 -10.81
N ALA A 239 1.27 -5.77 -9.54
CA ALA A 239 1.06 -6.92 -8.68
C ALA A 239 -0.43 -7.23 -8.46
N ALA A 240 -1.25 -6.19 -8.22
CA ALA A 240 -2.70 -6.34 -8.07
C ALA A 240 -3.34 -6.87 -9.36
N VAL A 241 -2.93 -6.35 -10.53
CA VAL A 241 -3.39 -6.83 -11.85
C VAL A 241 -2.96 -8.28 -12.09
N LEU A 242 -1.70 -8.61 -11.83
CA LEU A 242 -1.16 -9.96 -11.97
C LEU A 242 -1.93 -10.95 -11.09
N GLY A 243 -2.21 -10.57 -9.85
CA GLY A 243 -2.95 -11.40 -8.90
C GLY A 243 -4.43 -11.57 -9.25
N GLY A 244 -5.02 -10.58 -9.88
CA GLY A 244 -6.46 -10.43 -10.15
C GLY A 244 -7.06 -9.34 -9.28
N ILE A 245 -7.28 -8.16 -9.87
CA ILE A 245 -7.75 -6.97 -9.16
C ILE A 245 -9.12 -7.26 -8.52
N GLY A 246 -9.25 -6.96 -7.23
CA GLY A 246 -10.47 -7.23 -6.46
C GLY A 246 -10.40 -8.48 -5.58
N ASN A 247 -9.43 -9.36 -5.83
CA ASN A 247 -9.19 -10.55 -5.02
C ASN A 247 -8.01 -10.34 -4.07
N ILE A 248 -8.27 -10.33 -2.75
CA ILE A 248 -7.27 -10.09 -1.71
C ILE A 248 -6.15 -11.14 -1.74
N ARG A 249 -6.51 -12.42 -1.92
CA ARG A 249 -5.53 -13.51 -1.99
C ARG A 249 -4.71 -13.43 -3.27
N GLY A 250 -5.37 -13.04 -4.37
CA GLY A 250 -4.72 -12.76 -5.64
C GLY A 250 -3.70 -11.64 -5.52
N ALA A 251 -4.04 -10.50 -4.93
CA ALA A 251 -3.13 -9.38 -4.73
C ALA A 251 -1.88 -9.76 -3.93
N MET A 252 -2.05 -10.59 -2.87
CA MET A 252 -0.92 -11.10 -2.10
C MET A 252 0.01 -11.98 -2.95
N LEU A 253 -0.55 -12.93 -3.68
CA LEU A 253 0.22 -13.78 -4.59
C LEU A 253 0.88 -12.99 -5.71
N GLY A 254 0.17 -12.05 -6.32
CA GLY A 254 0.70 -11.18 -7.37
C GLY A 254 1.88 -10.35 -6.90
N GLY A 255 1.84 -9.81 -5.68
CA GLY A 255 2.94 -9.09 -5.07
C GLY A 255 4.18 -9.96 -4.85
N LEU A 256 3.97 -11.17 -4.34
CA LEU A 256 5.06 -12.14 -4.13
C LEU A 256 5.68 -12.56 -5.47
N LEU A 257 4.86 -12.89 -6.46
CA LEU A 257 5.33 -13.29 -7.79
C LEU A 257 6.08 -12.16 -8.50
N LEU A 258 5.55 -10.94 -8.47
CA LEU A 258 6.22 -9.78 -9.06
C LEU A 258 7.58 -9.54 -8.39
N GLY A 259 7.63 -9.61 -7.04
CA GLY A 259 8.88 -9.47 -6.31
C GLY A 259 9.89 -10.59 -6.61
N LEU A 260 9.42 -11.81 -6.85
CA LEU A 260 10.26 -12.93 -7.28
C LEU A 260 10.81 -12.69 -8.69
N ILE A 261 9.96 -12.36 -9.66
CA ILE A 261 10.34 -12.05 -11.05
C ILE A 261 11.38 -10.91 -11.06
N GLU A 262 11.13 -9.85 -10.31
CA GLU A 262 12.02 -8.69 -10.20
C GLU A 262 13.40 -9.08 -9.64
N ASN A 263 13.47 -9.88 -8.59
CA ASN A 263 14.75 -10.31 -8.02
C ASN A 263 15.48 -11.31 -8.91
N MET A 264 14.77 -12.25 -9.55
CA MET A 264 15.38 -13.17 -10.52
C MET A 264 15.94 -12.41 -11.72
N SER A 265 15.23 -11.40 -12.24
CA SER A 265 15.72 -10.58 -13.34
C SER A 265 17.02 -9.83 -12.98
N THR A 266 17.16 -9.40 -11.72
CA THR A 266 18.37 -8.73 -11.25
C THR A 266 19.60 -9.66 -11.33
N VAL A 267 19.40 -10.95 -11.03
CA VAL A 267 20.49 -11.95 -11.11
C VAL A 267 20.82 -12.31 -12.57
N CYS A 268 19.81 -12.42 -13.43
CA CYS A 268 19.99 -12.89 -14.82
C CYS A 268 20.44 -11.79 -15.79
N ILE A 269 19.91 -10.58 -15.65
CA ILE A 269 20.04 -9.50 -16.65
C ILE A 269 20.78 -8.28 -16.08
N GLY A 270 20.77 -8.12 -14.74
CA GLY A 270 21.36 -6.99 -14.04
C GLY A 270 20.32 -6.09 -13.37
N SER A 271 20.80 -5.32 -12.38
CA SER A 271 19.94 -4.47 -11.53
C SER A 271 19.30 -3.29 -12.29
N GLU A 272 19.90 -2.85 -13.39
CA GLU A 272 19.42 -1.73 -14.20
C GLU A 272 18.09 -2.04 -14.88
N TRP A 273 17.87 -3.29 -15.25
CA TRP A 273 16.66 -3.77 -15.94
C TRP A 273 15.50 -4.09 -15.00
N LYS A 274 15.73 -4.02 -13.71
CA LYS A 274 14.75 -4.36 -12.66
C LYS A 274 13.37 -3.71 -12.86
N ASN A 275 13.35 -2.40 -13.12
CA ASN A 275 12.11 -1.66 -13.33
C ASN A 275 11.47 -1.98 -14.68
N VAL A 276 12.26 -2.16 -15.73
CA VAL A 276 11.79 -2.51 -17.07
C VAL A 276 11.06 -3.85 -17.03
N VAL A 277 11.66 -4.86 -16.40
CA VAL A 277 11.04 -6.19 -16.27
C VAL A 277 9.73 -6.10 -15.47
N ALA A 278 9.74 -5.42 -14.31
CA ALA A 278 8.54 -5.29 -13.50
C ALA A 278 7.39 -4.57 -14.24
N PHE A 279 7.68 -3.55 -15.03
CA PHE A 279 6.67 -2.81 -15.80
C PHE A 279 6.23 -3.55 -17.06
N THR A 280 7.08 -4.38 -17.66
CA THR A 280 6.71 -5.24 -18.80
C THR A 280 5.72 -6.34 -18.39
N VAL A 281 5.74 -6.78 -17.14
CA VAL A 281 4.77 -7.78 -16.64
C VAL A 281 3.33 -7.25 -16.76
N LEU A 282 3.09 -5.96 -16.54
CA LEU A 282 1.73 -5.40 -16.60
C LEU A 282 1.06 -5.57 -17.96
N PRO A 283 1.61 -5.08 -19.10
CA PRO A 283 1.00 -5.28 -20.40
C PRO A 283 0.93 -6.76 -20.81
N LEU A 284 1.93 -7.56 -20.45
CA LEU A 284 1.89 -9.01 -20.72
C LEU A 284 0.71 -9.67 -20.03
N VAL A 285 0.47 -9.37 -18.76
CA VAL A 285 -0.68 -9.91 -18.02
C VAL A 285 -2.00 -9.45 -18.65
N LEU A 286 -2.11 -8.17 -19.00
CA LEU A 286 -3.33 -7.65 -19.63
C LEU A 286 -3.63 -8.29 -21.00
N ILE A 287 -2.61 -8.65 -21.77
CA ILE A 287 -2.75 -9.32 -23.08
C ILE A 287 -3.11 -10.80 -22.90
N PHE A 288 -2.38 -11.53 -22.05
CA PHE A 288 -2.49 -12.98 -21.96
C PHE A 288 -3.50 -13.47 -20.90
N ARG A 289 -3.67 -12.71 -19.80
CA ARG A 289 -4.58 -13.03 -18.68
C ARG A 289 -5.22 -11.78 -18.09
N PRO A 290 -6.15 -11.13 -18.78
CA PRO A 290 -6.74 -9.85 -18.33
C PRO A 290 -7.45 -9.93 -16.97
N THR A 291 -7.89 -11.11 -16.55
CA THR A 291 -8.49 -11.34 -15.22
C THR A 291 -7.44 -11.55 -14.12
N GLY A 292 -6.15 -11.69 -14.46
CA GLY A 292 -5.11 -12.08 -13.52
C GLY A 292 -5.13 -13.58 -13.20
N ILE A 293 -4.31 -13.98 -12.20
CA ILE A 293 -4.14 -15.40 -11.82
C ILE A 293 -5.35 -15.94 -11.06
N MET A 294 -5.90 -15.12 -10.14
CA MET A 294 -7.03 -15.48 -9.25
C MET A 294 -8.25 -14.57 -9.43
N GLY A 295 -8.34 -13.83 -10.53
CA GLY A 295 -9.51 -13.01 -10.84
C GLY A 295 -10.71 -13.88 -11.22
N GLU A 296 -11.90 -13.45 -10.82
CA GLU A 296 -13.15 -14.09 -11.24
C GLU A 296 -13.36 -13.86 -12.73
N ARG A 297 -13.71 -14.94 -13.44
CA ARG A 297 -14.16 -14.81 -14.83
C ARG A 297 -15.45 -14.00 -14.81
N ILE A 298 -15.45 -12.84 -15.44
CA ILE A 298 -16.68 -12.12 -15.73
C ILE A 298 -17.50 -13.06 -16.59
N GLY A 299 -18.50 -13.68 -15.97
CA GLY A 299 -19.43 -14.55 -16.69
C GLY A 299 -20.04 -13.76 -17.83
N GLY A 300 -19.91 -14.28 -19.05
CA GLY A 300 -20.57 -13.77 -20.23
C GLY A 300 -22.07 -13.96 -20.15
#